data_d6afa080d9be538756a5b7a90c2fdcb2
#
_entry.id   d6afa080d9be538756a5b7a90c2fdcb2
#
_cell.length_a   1.000
_cell.length_b   1.000
_cell.length_c   1.000
_cell.angle_alpha   90.00
_cell.angle_beta   90.00
_cell.angle_gamma   90.00
#
_symmetry.space_group_name_H-M   'P 1'
#
loop_
_entity.id
_entity.type
_entity.pdbx_description
1 polymer ?
#
loop_
_entity_poly.entity_id
_entity_poly.type
_entity_poly.pdbx_seq_one_letter_code
_entity_poly.pdbx_strand_id
1 'polypeptide(L)'
;RDPEMSRGLGDVYKRQIPKEEGVERINVVIFGLKNTTMIPYILYIAKNVQDKNELNKMYGILESYIMRRVVVHASTKSYNNLFTSLILNKVLDSQTLTLRLKGIGDATTYCPDDNEMKIGFETSKLVNLQSKGIIYLLESKIRSDNSSTALLGFNNYSLEHLMPKKWRNNWGACATEDDAKKRDSLLLTLGNLAIIPQALNASIRDAAWNVKKVGKGQNKPGLLLCASGLYTLHDVLQKNDWNEHEIENRAEWLLANAQNIWKI
;
A
#
# COMPACT_ATOMS: atom_id res chain seq x y z
N ARG A 1 -17.31 37.45 -6.19
CA ARG A 1 -16.07 36.65 -5.93
C ARG A 1 -16.50 35.21 -5.84
N ASP A 2 -16.08 34.44 -6.81
CA ASP A 2 -16.43 33.02 -6.96
C ASP A 2 -15.79 32.20 -5.84
N PRO A 3 -16.56 31.49 -4.99
CA PRO A 3 -16.00 30.68 -3.89
C PRO A 3 -15.20 29.47 -4.37
N GLU A 4 -15.16 29.19 -5.66
CA GLU A 4 -14.45 28.02 -6.21
C GLU A 4 -12.94 28.22 -6.39
N MET A 5 -12.44 29.45 -6.37
CA MET A 5 -11.02 29.78 -6.60
C MET A 5 -10.12 29.65 -5.37
N SER A 6 -10.64 29.31 -4.18
CA SER A 6 -9.83 29.14 -2.96
C SER A 6 -9.55 27.71 -2.56
N ARG A 7 -9.98 26.73 -3.37
CA ARG A 7 -9.68 25.32 -3.11
C ARG A 7 -8.30 25.01 -3.68
N GLY A 8 -7.34 24.83 -2.79
CA GLY A 8 -5.96 24.50 -3.19
C GLY A 8 -5.88 23.25 -4.06
N LEU A 9 -4.79 23.11 -4.83
CA LEU A 9 -4.53 21.97 -5.73
C LEU A 9 -4.90 20.60 -5.12
N GLY A 10 -4.77 20.42 -3.82
CA GLY A 10 -5.15 19.20 -3.11
C GLY A 10 -6.65 18.86 -3.13
N ASP A 11 -7.55 19.84 -3.28
CA ASP A 11 -8.98 19.60 -3.33
C ASP A 11 -9.48 19.29 -4.75
N VAL A 12 -8.82 19.80 -5.77
CA VAL A 12 -9.08 19.46 -7.18
C VAL A 12 -8.74 17.99 -7.43
N TYR A 13 -7.69 17.49 -6.81
CA TYR A 13 -7.28 16.06 -6.92
C TYR A 13 -8.10 15.11 -6.03
N LYS A 14 -8.89 15.59 -5.10
CA LYS A 14 -9.81 14.75 -4.29
C LYS A 14 -11.15 14.47 -4.97
N ARG A 15 -11.50 15.24 -6.00
CA ARG A 15 -12.73 15.05 -6.75
C ARG A 15 -12.50 14.18 -7.96
N GLN A 16 -13.06 12.99 -7.94
CA GLN A 16 -13.20 12.10 -9.08
C GLN A 16 -11.85 11.87 -9.79
N ILE A 17 -11.11 10.97 -9.26
CA ILE A 17 -10.01 10.39 -9.98
C ILE A 17 -10.62 9.59 -11.13
N PRO A 18 -10.43 9.97 -12.40
CA PRO A 18 -10.84 9.15 -13.51
C PRO A 18 -10.18 7.77 -13.35
N LYS A 19 -10.79 6.71 -13.91
CA LYS A 19 -10.22 5.35 -13.97
C LYS A 19 -8.90 5.27 -14.79
N GLU A 20 -8.19 6.36 -14.96
CA GLU A 20 -6.88 6.43 -15.59
C GLU A 20 -5.86 5.95 -14.57
N GLU A 21 -5.54 4.67 -14.66
CA GLU A 21 -4.77 3.88 -13.69
C GLU A 21 -3.51 4.56 -13.15
N GLY A 22 -2.77 5.30 -13.99
CA GLY A 22 -1.51 5.92 -13.58
C GLY A 22 -1.66 7.10 -12.62
N VAL A 23 -2.56 8.04 -12.91
CA VAL A 23 -2.73 9.28 -12.12
C VAL A 23 -3.31 9.00 -10.74
N GLU A 24 -4.28 8.09 -10.64
CA GLU A 24 -4.90 7.73 -9.37
C GLU A 24 -3.90 7.16 -8.40
N ARG A 25 -3.12 6.21 -8.88
CA ARG A 25 -2.16 5.49 -8.09
C ARG A 25 -1.01 6.39 -7.65
N ILE A 26 -0.45 7.18 -8.58
CA ILE A 26 0.62 8.11 -8.23
C ILE A 26 0.17 9.19 -7.24
N ASN A 27 -1.11 9.60 -7.27
CA ASN A 27 -1.67 10.52 -6.28
C ASN A 27 -1.72 9.91 -4.87
N VAL A 28 -1.99 8.61 -4.74
CA VAL A 28 -1.89 7.93 -3.43
C VAL A 28 -0.43 7.94 -2.93
N VAL A 29 0.54 7.71 -3.82
CA VAL A 29 1.97 7.77 -3.47
C VAL A 29 2.38 9.17 -3.02
N ILE A 30 1.95 10.22 -3.73
CA ILE A 30 2.32 11.60 -3.43
C ILE A 30 1.61 12.10 -2.16
N PHE A 31 0.29 12.08 -2.17
CA PHE A 31 -0.53 12.73 -1.15
C PHE A 31 -0.93 11.77 -0.02
N GLY A 32 -1.27 10.54 -0.36
CA GLY A 32 -1.61 9.51 0.62
C GLY A 32 -0.41 9.11 1.49
N LEU A 33 0.74 8.86 0.88
CA LEU A 33 1.99 8.45 1.55
C LEU A 33 2.94 9.64 1.84
N LYS A 34 2.54 10.87 1.49
CA LYS A 34 3.29 12.12 1.76
C LYS A 34 4.68 12.17 1.07
N ASN A 35 4.82 11.57 -0.11
CA ASN A 35 6.05 11.69 -0.92
C ASN A 35 6.04 12.94 -1.81
N THR A 36 5.84 14.10 -1.21
CA THR A 36 5.65 15.37 -1.92
C THR A 36 6.88 15.87 -2.65
N THR A 37 8.07 15.37 -2.33
CA THR A 37 9.34 15.71 -2.99
C THR A 37 9.38 15.34 -4.48
N MET A 38 8.54 14.41 -4.92
CA MET A 38 8.43 14.04 -6.33
C MET A 38 7.54 14.97 -7.16
N ILE A 39 6.76 15.86 -6.54
CA ILE A 39 5.81 16.75 -7.24
C ILE A 39 6.46 17.56 -8.36
N PRO A 40 7.63 18.20 -8.20
CA PRO A 40 8.26 18.96 -9.29
C PRO A 40 8.51 18.11 -10.54
N TYR A 41 8.97 16.87 -10.37
CA TYR A 41 9.21 15.97 -11.50
C TYR A 41 7.89 15.48 -12.13
N ILE A 42 6.88 15.18 -11.32
CA ILE A 42 5.53 14.81 -11.79
C ILE A 42 4.93 15.92 -12.66
N LEU A 43 5.00 17.17 -12.21
CA LEU A 43 4.53 18.33 -13.00
C LEU A 43 5.35 18.54 -14.26
N TYR A 44 6.66 18.33 -14.19
CA TYR A 44 7.56 18.44 -15.35
C TYR A 44 7.20 17.43 -16.44
N ILE A 45 7.02 16.14 -16.12
CA ILE A 45 6.62 15.13 -17.11
C ILE A 45 5.19 15.36 -17.59
N ALA A 46 4.24 15.71 -16.72
CA ALA A 46 2.86 15.99 -17.10
C ALA A 46 2.75 17.16 -18.11
N LYS A 47 3.64 18.14 -18.02
CA LYS A 47 3.69 19.28 -18.98
C LYS A 47 4.34 18.92 -20.31
N ASN A 48 5.37 18.09 -20.30
CA ASN A 48 6.25 17.91 -21.47
C ASN A 48 5.99 16.60 -22.23
N VAL A 49 5.38 15.58 -21.61
CA VAL A 49 5.03 14.31 -22.26
C VAL A 49 3.60 14.39 -22.77
N GLN A 50 3.42 14.40 -24.10
CA GLN A 50 2.10 14.56 -24.74
C GLN A 50 1.37 13.21 -24.89
N ASP A 51 2.11 12.12 -25.03
CA ASP A 51 1.53 10.78 -25.11
C ASP A 51 1.08 10.32 -23.72
N LYS A 52 -0.24 10.20 -23.55
CA LYS A 52 -0.86 9.75 -22.29
C LYS A 52 -0.43 8.33 -21.89
N ASN A 53 -0.22 7.43 -22.85
CA ASN A 53 0.22 6.08 -22.55
C ASN A 53 1.64 6.07 -22.00
N GLU A 54 2.52 6.89 -22.60
CA GLU A 54 3.88 7.04 -22.12
C GLU A 54 3.92 7.70 -20.73
N LEU A 55 3.11 8.73 -20.52
CA LEU A 55 2.98 9.39 -19.23
C LEU A 55 2.49 8.41 -18.14
N ASN A 56 1.49 7.58 -18.45
CA ASN A 56 1.00 6.56 -17.53
C ASN A 56 2.06 5.49 -17.22
N LYS A 57 2.86 5.07 -18.19
CA LYS A 57 4.01 4.18 -17.95
C LYS A 57 5.01 4.81 -16.99
N MET A 58 5.34 6.09 -17.19
CA MET A 58 6.25 6.82 -16.32
C MET A 58 5.71 6.91 -14.89
N TYR A 59 4.41 7.16 -14.70
CA TYR A 59 3.77 7.14 -13.38
C TYR A 59 3.86 5.76 -12.74
N GLY A 60 3.63 4.69 -13.49
CA GLY A 60 3.76 3.32 -13.01
C GLY A 60 5.18 2.95 -12.56
N ILE A 61 6.20 3.41 -13.31
CA ILE A 61 7.62 3.21 -12.95
C ILE A 61 7.96 3.97 -11.66
N LEU A 62 7.51 5.21 -11.53
CA LEU A 62 7.71 6.00 -10.32
C LEU A 62 7.01 5.38 -9.11
N GLU A 63 5.77 4.91 -9.27
CA GLU A 63 5.07 4.16 -8.24
C GLU A 63 5.88 2.92 -7.84
N SER A 64 6.29 2.10 -8.81
CA SER A 64 7.06 0.87 -8.57
C SER A 64 8.33 1.17 -7.79
N TYR A 65 9.10 2.16 -8.20
CA TYR A 65 10.31 2.58 -7.51
C TYR A 65 10.05 3.01 -6.06
N ILE A 66 9.08 3.88 -5.85
CA ILE A 66 8.75 4.38 -4.49
C ILE A 66 8.21 3.24 -3.62
N MET A 67 7.31 2.40 -4.14
CA MET A 67 6.69 1.35 -3.33
C MET A 67 7.68 0.25 -2.94
N ARG A 68 8.60 -0.13 -3.83
CA ARG A 68 9.72 -1.02 -3.48
C ARG A 68 10.54 -0.46 -2.31
N ARG A 69 10.87 0.82 -2.36
CA ARG A 69 11.63 1.50 -1.30
C ARG A 69 10.84 1.63 0.00
N VAL A 70 9.52 1.85 -0.07
CA VAL A 70 8.63 1.87 1.11
C VAL A 70 8.61 0.49 1.79
N VAL A 71 8.48 -0.58 1.02
CA VAL A 71 8.45 -1.97 1.54
C VAL A 71 9.72 -2.30 2.33
N VAL A 72 10.88 -1.93 1.82
CA VAL A 72 12.17 -2.19 2.51
C VAL A 72 12.55 -1.12 3.54
N HIS A 73 11.64 -0.18 3.80
CA HIS A 73 11.85 0.93 4.73
C HIS A 73 13.09 1.77 4.40
N ALA A 74 13.35 1.96 3.10
CA ALA A 74 14.49 2.75 2.63
C ALA A 74 14.35 4.24 2.94
N SER A 75 15.48 4.91 3.14
CA SER A 75 15.53 6.36 3.41
C SER A 75 15.02 7.19 2.24
N THR A 76 14.28 8.26 2.52
CA THR A 76 13.81 9.24 1.52
C THR A 76 14.72 10.48 1.44
N LYS A 77 15.81 10.50 2.18
CA LYS A 77 16.66 11.69 2.41
C LYS A 77 17.17 12.34 1.13
N SER A 78 17.47 11.54 0.10
CA SER A 78 18.06 12.05 -1.16
C SER A 78 17.05 12.19 -2.31
N TYR A 79 15.74 12.09 -2.05
CA TYR A 79 14.72 12.22 -3.10
C TYR A 79 14.74 13.58 -3.81
N ASN A 80 15.03 14.67 -3.09
CA ASN A 80 15.16 15.99 -3.72
C ASN A 80 16.23 15.98 -4.83
N ASN A 81 17.41 15.43 -4.52
CA ASN A 81 18.51 15.36 -5.48
C ASN A 81 18.14 14.45 -6.66
N LEU A 82 17.53 13.30 -6.41
CA LEU A 82 17.10 12.38 -7.44
C LEU A 82 16.12 13.06 -8.41
N PHE A 83 15.00 13.58 -7.92
CA PHE A 83 13.98 14.16 -8.78
C PHE A 83 14.45 15.43 -9.49
N THR A 84 15.28 16.24 -8.85
CA THR A 84 15.94 17.37 -9.51
C THR A 84 16.86 16.90 -10.65
N SER A 85 17.63 15.85 -10.43
CA SER A 85 18.51 15.27 -11.44
C SER A 85 17.73 14.76 -12.66
N LEU A 86 16.57 14.13 -12.45
CA LEU A 86 15.70 13.68 -13.56
C LEU A 86 15.19 14.84 -14.42
N ILE A 87 14.86 15.99 -13.79
CA ILE A 87 14.47 17.22 -14.51
C ILE A 87 15.64 17.78 -15.29
N LEU A 88 16.80 17.95 -14.65
CA LEU A 88 17.98 18.53 -15.28
C LEU A 88 18.48 17.69 -16.48
N ASN A 89 18.37 16.37 -16.39
CA ASN A 89 18.72 15.45 -17.47
C ASN A 89 17.58 15.25 -18.48
N LYS A 90 16.48 16.00 -18.38
CA LYS A 90 15.33 15.96 -19.30
C LYS A 90 14.79 14.54 -19.54
N VAL A 91 14.63 13.77 -18.45
CA VAL A 91 14.09 12.42 -18.54
C VAL A 91 12.58 12.50 -18.78
N LEU A 92 12.15 12.23 -20.02
CA LEU A 92 10.79 12.43 -20.53
C LEU A 92 10.22 11.17 -21.20
N ASP A 93 10.85 10.02 -21.02
CA ASP A 93 10.37 8.74 -21.51
C ASP A 93 10.57 7.62 -20.48
N SER A 94 9.74 6.58 -20.60
CA SER A 94 9.69 5.47 -19.65
C SER A 94 10.96 4.60 -19.67
N GLN A 95 11.58 4.44 -20.85
CA GLN A 95 12.80 3.63 -20.99
C GLN A 95 13.98 4.29 -20.29
N THR A 96 14.21 5.58 -20.58
CA THR A 96 15.28 6.35 -19.92
C THR A 96 15.05 6.43 -18.42
N LEU A 97 13.79 6.64 -17.97
CA LEU A 97 13.45 6.67 -16.55
C LEU A 97 13.79 5.34 -15.86
N THR A 98 13.40 4.21 -16.45
CA THR A 98 13.71 2.87 -15.92
C THR A 98 15.23 2.67 -15.81
N LEU A 99 15.98 2.96 -16.86
CA LEU A 99 17.44 2.81 -16.86
C LEU A 99 18.10 3.68 -15.79
N ARG A 100 17.62 4.92 -15.63
CA ARG A 100 18.15 5.83 -14.59
C ARG A 100 17.89 5.31 -13.21
N LEU A 101 16.66 4.86 -12.90
CA LEU A 101 16.31 4.37 -11.56
C LEU A 101 16.98 3.04 -11.21
N LYS A 102 17.14 2.12 -12.19
CA LYS A 102 17.86 0.85 -12.00
C LYS A 102 19.37 1.03 -11.87
N GLY A 103 19.93 2.01 -12.57
CA GLY A 103 21.37 2.26 -12.60
C GLY A 103 21.92 3.00 -11.38
N ILE A 104 21.09 3.31 -10.38
CA ILE A 104 21.53 4.04 -9.19
C ILE A 104 22.28 3.12 -8.24
N GLY A 105 23.57 3.34 -8.10
CA GLY A 105 24.41 2.64 -7.09
C GLY A 105 24.44 3.28 -5.69
N ASP A 106 23.79 4.43 -5.52
CA ASP A 106 23.75 5.13 -4.23
C ASP A 106 22.76 4.47 -3.26
N ALA A 107 23.25 4.03 -2.10
CA ALA A 107 22.45 3.38 -1.07
C ALA A 107 21.24 4.20 -0.60
N THR A 108 21.26 5.54 -0.76
CA THR A 108 20.15 6.41 -0.36
C THR A 108 19.04 6.52 -1.39
N THR A 109 19.28 6.09 -2.65
CA THR A 109 18.34 6.20 -3.77
C THR A 109 18.27 4.99 -4.68
N TYR A 110 18.97 3.87 -4.36
CA TYR A 110 18.92 2.63 -5.15
C TYR A 110 17.49 2.07 -5.28
N CYS A 111 17.28 1.26 -6.29
CA CYS A 111 16.03 0.54 -6.49
C CYS A 111 16.13 -0.87 -5.88
N PRO A 112 15.33 -1.19 -4.84
CA PRO A 112 15.34 -2.52 -4.22
C PRO A 112 14.95 -3.63 -5.21
N ASP A 113 15.64 -4.76 -5.11
CA ASP A 113 15.35 -5.95 -5.92
C ASP A 113 14.20 -6.80 -5.34
N ASP A 114 13.89 -7.92 -5.99
CA ASP A 114 12.79 -8.80 -5.59
C ASP A 114 13.12 -9.59 -4.30
N ASN A 115 14.40 -9.85 -4.01
CA ASN A 115 14.80 -10.51 -2.77
C ASN A 115 14.66 -9.57 -1.58
N GLU A 116 15.06 -8.30 -1.73
CA GLU A 116 14.85 -7.27 -0.72
C GLU A 116 13.36 -7.04 -0.47
N MET A 117 12.53 -7.02 -1.53
CA MET A 117 11.08 -6.96 -1.43
C MET A 117 10.54 -8.13 -0.60
N LYS A 118 11.02 -9.36 -0.83
CA LYS A 118 10.62 -10.54 -0.06
C LYS A 118 10.90 -10.34 1.43
N ILE A 119 12.13 -9.99 1.78
CA ILE A 119 12.52 -9.70 3.17
C ILE A 119 11.62 -8.61 3.75
N GLY A 120 11.33 -7.56 2.98
CA GLY A 120 10.46 -6.47 3.39
C GLY A 120 9.04 -6.94 3.74
N PHE A 121 8.42 -7.78 2.93
CA PHE A 121 7.06 -8.31 3.19
C PHE A 121 7.02 -9.22 4.42
N GLU A 122 8.06 -10.02 4.63
CA GLU A 122 8.15 -10.98 5.73
C GLU A 122 8.51 -10.33 7.07
N THR A 123 9.33 -9.28 7.07
CA THR A 123 9.95 -8.80 8.31
C THR A 123 9.78 -7.31 8.62
N SER A 124 9.48 -6.46 7.63
CA SER A 124 9.43 -5.01 7.84
C SER A 124 8.29 -4.60 8.77
N LYS A 125 8.63 -3.77 9.74
CA LYS A 125 7.69 -3.14 10.68
C LYS A 125 7.50 -1.68 10.29
N LEU A 126 6.65 -1.47 9.30
CA LEU A 126 6.39 -0.15 8.73
C LEU A 126 5.44 0.67 9.61
N VAL A 127 5.50 1.99 9.48
CA VAL A 127 4.47 2.85 10.08
C VAL A 127 3.12 2.61 9.41
N ASN A 128 2.04 2.80 10.17
CA ASN A 128 0.67 2.48 9.73
C ASN A 128 0.30 3.10 8.38
N LEU A 129 0.78 4.30 8.09
CA LEU A 129 0.51 4.99 6.82
C LEU A 129 1.14 4.25 5.63
N GLN A 130 2.38 3.80 5.77
CA GLN A 130 3.11 3.05 4.74
C GLN A 130 2.47 1.69 4.49
N SER A 131 2.19 0.93 5.55
CA SER A 131 1.50 -0.37 5.46
C SER A 131 0.12 -0.24 4.80
N LYS A 132 -0.65 0.78 5.19
CA LYS A 132 -1.95 1.09 4.58
C LYS A 132 -1.80 1.39 3.09
N GLY A 133 -0.79 2.17 2.70
CA GLY A 133 -0.54 2.52 1.30
C GLY A 133 -0.18 1.32 0.45
N ILE A 134 0.68 0.42 0.95
CA ILE A 134 1.04 -0.82 0.28
C ILE A 134 -0.21 -1.66 0.00
N ILE A 135 -0.99 -1.97 1.05
CA ILE A 135 -2.16 -2.84 0.90
C ILE A 135 -3.24 -2.17 0.04
N TYR A 136 -3.44 -0.85 0.16
CA TYR A 136 -4.40 -0.10 -0.65
C TYR A 136 -4.04 -0.13 -2.15
N LEU A 137 -2.78 0.09 -2.51
CA LEU A 137 -2.34 0.06 -3.89
C LEU A 137 -2.37 -1.36 -4.48
N LEU A 138 -2.06 -2.39 -3.68
CA LEU A 138 -2.27 -3.79 -4.09
C LEU A 138 -3.75 -4.07 -4.33
N GLU A 139 -4.63 -3.75 -3.38
CA GLU A 139 -6.08 -3.93 -3.51
C GLU A 139 -6.63 -3.21 -4.74
N SER A 140 -6.23 -1.96 -4.95
CA SER A 140 -6.67 -1.15 -6.09
C SER A 140 -6.35 -1.80 -7.43
N LYS A 141 -5.15 -2.36 -7.60
CA LYS A 141 -4.75 -3.02 -8.85
C LYS A 141 -5.41 -4.37 -9.02
N ILE A 142 -5.39 -5.23 -7.99
CA ILE A 142 -6.04 -6.54 -8.02
C ILE A 142 -7.53 -6.36 -8.34
N ARG A 143 -8.18 -5.36 -7.75
CA ARG A 143 -9.59 -5.04 -8.01
C ARG A 143 -9.81 -4.58 -9.45
N SER A 144 -8.97 -3.70 -10.00
CA SER A 144 -9.13 -3.21 -11.38
C SER A 144 -9.05 -4.33 -12.41
N ASP A 145 -8.25 -5.36 -12.11
CA ASP A 145 -8.09 -6.52 -12.97
C ASP A 145 -9.27 -7.54 -12.87
N ASN A 146 -10.03 -7.49 -11.76
CA ASN A 146 -11.04 -8.51 -11.44
C ASN A 146 -12.47 -7.97 -11.24
N SER A 147 -12.67 -6.67 -11.14
CA SER A 147 -13.99 -6.08 -10.85
C SER A 147 -14.18 -4.73 -11.52
N SER A 148 -15.42 -4.43 -11.89
CA SER A 148 -15.83 -3.11 -12.39
C SER A 148 -16.14 -2.10 -11.28
N THR A 149 -16.18 -2.53 -10.01
CA THR A 149 -16.51 -1.65 -8.88
C THR A 149 -15.30 -0.86 -8.43
N ALA A 150 -15.46 0.45 -8.26
CA ALA A 150 -14.40 1.31 -7.75
C ALA A 150 -14.12 1.06 -6.26
N LEU A 151 -12.85 1.19 -5.88
CA LEU A 151 -12.43 1.23 -4.48
C LEU A 151 -12.83 2.58 -3.86
N LEU A 152 -13.16 2.60 -2.57
CA LEU A 152 -13.32 3.85 -1.85
C LEU A 152 -11.99 4.62 -1.81
N GLY A 153 -12.05 5.95 -1.67
CA GLY A 153 -10.84 6.76 -1.55
C GLY A 153 -9.95 6.33 -0.37
N PHE A 154 -8.65 6.49 -0.52
CA PHE A 154 -7.62 6.07 0.44
C PHE A 154 -7.94 6.46 1.89
N ASN A 155 -8.50 7.65 2.12
CA ASN A 155 -8.81 8.14 3.45
C ASN A 155 -10.03 7.47 4.11
N ASN A 156 -10.83 6.72 3.36
CA ASN A 156 -12.00 6.00 3.89
C ASN A 156 -11.63 4.64 4.51
N TYR A 157 -10.37 4.25 4.39
CA TYR A 157 -9.87 3.01 4.99
C TYR A 157 -9.01 3.29 6.21
N SER A 158 -9.07 2.38 7.17
CA SER A 158 -8.15 2.25 8.31
C SER A 158 -7.29 1.00 8.13
N LEU A 159 -6.10 1.02 8.73
CA LEU A 159 -5.27 -0.17 8.87
C LEU A 159 -5.77 -0.99 10.07
N GLU A 160 -5.99 -2.28 9.86
CA GLU A 160 -6.38 -3.26 10.87
C GLU A 160 -5.29 -4.32 11.04
N HIS A 161 -5.06 -4.74 12.29
CA HIS A 161 -4.26 -5.91 12.62
C HIS A 161 -5.20 -7.11 12.74
N LEU A 162 -5.14 -8.05 11.79
CA LEU A 162 -5.98 -9.24 11.81
C LEU A 162 -5.78 -10.03 13.11
N MET A 163 -4.54 -10.36 13.47
CA MET A 163 -4.18 -10.73 14.83
C MET A 163 -3.78 -9.45 15.58
N PRO A 164 -4.49 -9.10 16.67
CA PRO A 164 -4.28 -7.83 17.36
C PRO A 164 -2.97 -7.80 18.16
N LYS A 165 -2.41 -6.61 18.35
CA LYS A 165 -1.21 -6.43 19.19
C LYS A 165 -1.40 -6.97 20.63
N LYS A 166 -2.62 -6.90 21.15
CA LYS A 166 -3.00 -7.44 22.47
C LYS A 166 -3.60 -8.84 22.36
N TRP A 167 -3.02 -9.70 21.51
CA TRP A 167 -3.53 -11.04 21.25
C TRP A 167 -3.70 -11.89 22.51
N ARG A 168 -2.84 -11.71 23.51
CA ARG A 168 -2.89 -12.46 24.78
C ARG A 168 -4.24 -12.35 25.51
N ASN A 169 -5.04 -11.32 25.21
CA ASN A 169 -6.34 -11.12 25.86
C ASN A 169 -7.43 -12.08 25.31
N ASN A 170 -7.39 -12.37 24.00
CA ASN A 170 -8.52 -13.01 23.32
C ASN A 170 -8.10 -14.11 22.33
N TRP A 171 -6.81 -14.44 22.27
CA TRP A 171 -6.25 -15.44 21.36
C TRP A 171 -5.58 -16.55 22.16
N GLY A 172 -5.58 -17.77 21.62
CA GLY A 172 -5.02 -18.93 22.30
C GLY A 172 -3.57 -18.71 22.74
N ALA A 173 -3.18 -19.27 23.86
CA ALA A 173 -1.82 -19.27 24.34
C ALA A 173 -0.90 -20.01 23.37
N CYS A 174 0.36 -19.57 23.28
CA CYS A 174 1.40 -20.30 22.56
C CYS A 174 1.91 -21.47 23.41
N ALA A 175 2.38 -22.54 22.77
CA ALA A 175 2.92 -23.70 23.44
C ALA A 175 4.24 -23.39 24.19
N THR A 176 5.06 -22.53 23.58
CA THR A 176 6.37 -22.14 24.11
C THR A 176 6.53 -20.61 24.11
N GLU A 177 7.54 -20.13 24.84
CA GLU A 177 7.90 -18.71 24.82
C GLU A 177 8.46 -18.28 23.46
N ASP A 178 9.13 -19.17 22.76
CA ASP A 178 9.67 -18.87 21.44
C ASP A 178 8.57 -18.76 20.38
N ASP A 179 7.50 -19.57 20.47
CA ASP A 179 6.29 -19.39 19.67
C ASP A 179 5.64 -18.03 19.94
N ALA A 180 5.59 -17.60 21.20
CA ALA A 180 5.08 -16.28 21.56
C ALA A 180 5.93 -15.14 20.99
N LYS A 181 7.25 -15.28 21.00
CA LYS A 181 8.17 -14.31 20.36
C LYS A 181 7.99 -14.29 18.85
N LYS A 182 7.86 -15.46 18.20
CA LYS A 182 7.57 -15.55 16.76
C LYS A 182 6.27 -14.82 16.45
N ARG A 183 5.18 -15.12 17.18
CA ARG A 183 3.89 -14.42 17.04
C ARG A 183 4.04 -12.91 17.17
N ASP A 184 4.69 -12.43 18.21
CA ASP A 184 4.93 -10.99 18.44
C ASP A 184 5.73 -10.34 17.30
N SER A 185 6.65 -11.07 16.65
CA SER A 185 7.41 -10.56 15.52
C SER A 185 6.55 -10.37 14.27
N LEU A 186 5.52 -11.17 14.07
CA LEU A 186 4.65 -11.16 12.90
C LEU A 186 3.51 -10.12 12.98
N LEU A 187 3.17 -9.62 14.17
CA LEU A 187 2.01 -8.74 14.37
C LEU A 187 2.01 -7.47 13.53
N LEU A 188 3.19 -6.93 13.21
CA LEU A 188 3.37 -5.69 12.47
C LEU A 188 3.79 -5.91 11.02
N THR A 189 3.97 -7.16 10.59
CA THR A 189 4.32 -7.48 9.20
C THR A 189 3.12 -7.35 8.28
N LEU A 190 3.38 -7.16 6.99
CA LEU A 190 2.33 -6.94 5.99
C LEU A 190 1.34 -8.10 5.91
N GLY A 191 1.78 -9.33 6.18
CA GLY A 191 0.90 -10.50 6.21
C GLY A 191 -0.24 -10.39 7.23
N ASN A 192 -0.02 -9.72 8.35
CA ASN A 192 -1.04 -9.54 9.39
C ASN A 192 -1.87 -8.25 9.26
N LEU A 193 -1.55 -7.39 8.30
CA LEU A 193 -2.18 -6.08 8.17
C LEU A 193 -3.20 -6.06 7.03
N ALA A 194 -4.33 -5.39 7.23
CA ALA A 194 -5.39 -5.25 6.24
C ALA A 194 -5.91 -3.81 6.20
N ILE A 195 -6.44 -3.39 5.05
CA ILE A 195 -7.28 -2.20 4.99
C ILE A 195 -8.74 -2.61 5.21
N ILE A 196 -9.44 -1.83 6.00
CA ILE A 196 -10.87 -2.03 6.26
C ILE A 196 -11.59 -0.68 6.26
N PRO A 197 -12.90 -0.64 5.97
CA PRO A 197 -13.68 0.59 6.12
C PRO A 197 -13.52 1.18 7.53
N GLN A 198 -13.30 2.49 7.60
CA GLN A 198 -12.96 3.16 8.87
C GLN A 198 -14.00 2.94 9.97
N ALA A 199 -15.29 2.88 9.62
CA ALA A 199 -16.36 2.65 10.57
C ALA A 199 -16.29 1.27 11.26
N LEU A 200 -15.72 0.26 10.57
CA LEU A 200 -15.59 -1.10 11.10
C LEU A 200 -14.50 -1.23 12.17
N ASN A 201 -13.39 -0.51 12.01
CA ASN A 201 -12.22 -0.65 12.87
C ASN A 201 -12.55 -0.51 14.38
N ALA A 202 -13.44 0.42 14.73
CA ALA A 202 -13.82 0.65 16.11
C ALA A 202 -14.60 -0.52 16.75
N SER A 203 -15.27 -1.37 15.95
CA SER A 203 -16.14 -2.44 16.44
C SER A 203 -15.39 -3.76 16.69
N ILE A 204 -14.32 -4.04 15.93
CA ILE A 204 -13.61 -5.33 15.97
C ILE A 204 -12.33 -5.32 16.83
N ARG A 205 -11.64 -4.21 16.94
CA ARG A 205 -10.45 -3.97 17.81
C ARG A 205 -9.60 -5.24 18.06
N ASP A 206 -9.38 -5.59 19.34
CA ASP A 206 -8.57 -6.71 19.81
C ASP A 206 -9.37 -8.01 20.05
N ALA A 207 -10.55 -8.14 19.41
CA ALA A 207 -11.40 -9.31 19.54
C ALA A 207 -10.73 -10.59 19.00
N ALA A 208 -11.18 -11.76 19.47
CA ALA A 208 -10.81 -13.06 18.93
C ALA A 208 -11.18 -13.19 17.43
N TRP A 209 -10.51 -14.07 16.70
CA TRP A 209 -10.65 -14.19 15.23
C TRP A 209 -12.12 -14.35 14.79
N ASN A 210 -12.85 -15.29 15.39
CA ASN A 210 -14.24 -15.51 15.02
C ASN A 210 -15.10 -14.25 15.19
N VAL A 211 -14.88 -13.51 16.27
CA VAL A 211 -15.59 -12.24 16.52
C VAL A 211 -15.20 -11.15 15.53
N LYS A 212 -13.92 -11.07 15.18
CA LYS A 212 -13.48 -10.15 14.09
C LYS A 212 -14.13 -10.50 12.77
N LYS A 213 -14.17 -11.78 12.43
CA LYS A 213 -14.69 -12.31 11.18
C LYS A 213 -16.20 -12.11 11.07
N VAL A 214 -16.97 -12.59 12.04
CA VAL A 214 -18.44 -12.64 11.99
C VAL A 214 -19.10 -11.40 12.63
N GLY A 215 -18.49 -10.86 13.68
CA GLY A 215 -19.06 -9.77 14.47
C GLY A 215 -19.71 -10.25 15.76
N LYS A 216 -20.37 -9.33 16.47
CA LYS A 216 -21.11 -9.55 17.74
C LYS A 216 -22.61 -9.28 17.54
N GLY A 217 -23.23 -9.90 16.55
CA GLY A 217 -24.65 -9.71 16.23
C GLY A 217 -24.91 -8.53 15.27
N GLN A 218 -26.21 -8.24 15.02
CA GLN A 218 -26.65 -7.31 13.96
C GLN A 218 -26.09 -5.90 14.09
N ASN A 219 -25.94 -5.39 15.31
CA ASN A 219 -25.47 -4.02 15.55
C ASN A 219 -23.94 -3.86 15.61
N LYS A 220 -23.19 -4.97 15.52
CA LYS A 220 -21.73 -4.99 15.55
C LYS A 220 -21.20 -5.97 14.51
N PRO A 221 -21.31 -5.62 13.21
CA PRO A 221 -20.89 -6.50 12.13
C PRO A 221 -19.38 -6.73 12.15
N GLY A 222 -18.95 -7.86 11.59
CA GLY A 222 -17.55 -8.23 11.41
C GLY A 222 -17.06 -7.98 9.99
N LEU A 223 -15.87 -8.50 9.70
CA LEU A 223 -15.20 -8.37 8.41
C LEU A 223 -16.01 -8.98 7.25
N LEU A 224 -16.70 -10.10 7.49
CA LEU A 224 -17.51 -10.79 6.47
C LEU A 224 -18.61 -9.88 5.90
N LEU A 225 -19.23 -9.04 6.72
CA LEU A 225 -20.30 -8.15 6.24
C LEU A 225 -19.73 -6.87 5.62
N CYS A 226 -18.66 -6.30 6.19
CA CYS A 226 -18.22 -4.95 5.85
C CYS A 226 -16.99 -4.91 4.93
N ALA A 227 -16.26 -6.00 4.79
CA ALA A 227 -14.99 -6.04 4.06
C ALA A 227 -14.85 -7.22 3.10
N SER A 228 -15.89 -8.03 2.89
CA SER A 228 -15.88 -9.18 1.97
C SER A 228 -15.62 -8.80 0.51
N GLY A 229 -15.90 -7.55 0.14
CA GLY A 229 -15.61 -7.04 -1.18
C GLY A 229 -14.14 -6.66 -1.42
N LEU A 230 -13.25 -6.84 -0.44
CA LEU A 230 -11.82 -6.58 -0.59
C LEU A 230 -11.08 -7.86 -1.01
N TYR A 231 -10.46 -7.85 -2.17
CA TYR A 231 -9.71 -8.99 -2.72
C TYR A 231 -8.54 -9.41 -1.82
N THR A 232 -7.87 -8.44 -1.20
CA THR A 232 -6.77 -8.72 -0.25
C THR A 232 -7.23 -9.39 1.04
N LEU A 233 -8.56 -9.50 1.25
CA LEU A 233 -9.16 -10.21 2.38
C LEU A 233 -9.94 -11.47 1.98
N HIS A 234 -10.14 -11.73 0.68
CA HIS A 234 -11.00 -12.81 0.22
C HIS A 234 -10.61 -14.16 0.86
N ASP A 235 -9.37 -14.60 0.69
CA ASP A 235 -8.89 -15.88 1.23
C ASP A 235 -8.78 -15.86 2.77
N VAL A 236 -8.44 -14.72 3.34
CA VAL A 236 -8.40 -14.51 4.80
C VAL A 236 -9.77 -14.81 5.43
N LEU A 237 -10.84 -14.36 4.82
CA LEU A 237 -12.21 -14.53 5.34
C LEU A 237 -12.73 -15.97 5.20
N GLN A 238 -12.09 -16.81 4.38
CA GLN A 238 -12.41 -18.25 4.31
C GLN A 238 -11.77 -19.05 5.47
N LYS A 239 -10.73 -18.51 6.11
CA LYS A 239 -10.00 -19.23 7.17
C LYS A 239 -10.84 -19.40 8.43
N ASN A 240 -10.81 -20.61 9.00
CA ASN A 240 -11.47 -20.89 10.28
C ASN A 240 -10.69 -20.30 11.47
N ASP A 241 -9.37 -20.22 11.33
CA ASP A 241 -8.47 -19.65 12.32
C ASP A 241 -7.48 -18.69 11.64
N TRP A 242 -6.91 -17.77 12.40
CA TRP A 242 -5.89 -16.83 11.95
C TRP A 242 -4.67 -16.96 12.87
N ASN A 243 -3.60 -17.52 12.35
CA ASN A 243 -2.39 -17.87 13.09
C ASN A 243 -1.13 -17.45 12.34
N GLU A 244 0.04 -17.77 12.86
CA GLU A 244 1.34 -17.40 12.32
C GLU A 244 1.53 -17.91 10.90
N HIS A 245 1.15 -19.16 10.64
CA HIS A 245 1.25 -19.78 9.32
C HIS A 245 0.38 -19.05 8.28
N GLU A 246 -0.83 -18.67 8.66
CA GLU A 246 -1.71 -17.91 7.76
C GLU A 246 -1.19 -16.48 7.50
N ILE A 247 -0.51 -15.87 8.48
CA ILE A 247 0.15 -14.58 8.31
C ILE A 247 1.31 -14.71 7.31
N GLU A 248 2.14 -15.75 7.44
CA GLU A 248 3.27 -16.02 6.54
C GLU A 248 2.77 -16.29 5.11
N ASN A 249 1.81 -17.17 4.93
CA ASN A 249 1.20 -17.48 3.62
C ASN A 249 0.62 -16.23 2.94
N ARG A 250 -0.05 -15.39 3.72
CA ARG A 250 -0.59 -14.15 3.18
C ARG A 250 0.49 -13.15 2.80
N ALA A 251 1.60 -13.08 3.54
CA ALA A 251 2.73 -12.23 3.18
C ALA A 251 3.32 -12.65 1.82
N GLU A 252 3.46 -13.96 1.57
CA GLU A 252 3.91 -14.50 0.29
C GLU A 252 2.94 -14.16 -0.86
N TRP A 253 1.64 -14.31 -0.61
CA TRP A 253 0.62 -13.96 -1.61
C TRP A 253 0.64 -12.46 -1.95
N LEU A 254 0.74 -11.59 -0.95
CA LEU A 254 0.86 -10.15 -1.15
C LEU A 254 2.16 -9.80 -1.92
N LEU A 255 3.27 -10.44 -1.59
CA LEU A 255 4.55 -10.28 -2.28
C LEU A 255 4.44 -10.66 -3.76
N ALA A 256 3.85 -11.81 -4.08
CA ALA A 256 3.68 -12.26 -5.47
C ALA A 256 2.89 -11.24 -6.30
N ASN A 257 1.82 -10.67 -5.73
CA ASN A 257 1.07 -9.59 -6.36
C ASN A 257 1.92 -8.31 -6.49
N ALA A 258 2.64 -7.94 -5.45
CA ALA A 258 3.50 -6.75 -5.45
C ALA A 258 4.61 -6.83 -6.52
N GLN A 259 5.26 -7.97 -6.67
CA GLN A 259 6.28 -8.20 -7.70
C GLN A 259 5.71 -8.10 -9.12
N ASN A 260 4.46 -8.50 -9.31
CA ASN A 260 3.76 -8.35 -10.60
C ASN A 260 3.35 -6.90 -10.88
N ILE A 261 2.89 -6.17 -9.88
CA ILE A 261 2.39 -4.80 -9.99
C ILE A 261 3.56 -3.80 -10.07
N TRP A 262 4.56 -3.94 -9.20
CA TRP A 262 5.69 -3.01 -9.08
C TRP A 262 6.94 -3.53 -9.80
N LYS A 263 6.76 -3.96 -11.04
CA LYS A 263 7.88 -4.26 -11.95
C LYS A 263 8.63 -2.99 -12.33
N ILE A 264 9.95 -3.06 -12.39
CA ILE A 264 10.80 -1.95 -12.81
C ILE A 264 11.93 -2.43 -13.71
#